data_082ddaac0b21f15b5d171d09ebdd759c
#
_entry.id   082ddaac0b21f15b5d171d09ebdd759c
#
_cell.length_a   1.000
_cell.length_b   1.000
_cell.length_c   1.000
_cell.angle_alpha   90.00
_cell.angle_beta   90.00
_cell.angle_gamma   90.00
#
_symmetry.space_group_name_H-M   'P 1'
#
loop_
_entity.id
_entity.type
_entity.pdbx_description
1 polymer ?
#
loop_
_entity_poly.entity_id
_entity_poly.type
_entity_poly.pdbx_seq_one_letter_code
_entity_poly.pdbx_strand_id
1 'polypeptide(L)'
;MDRRELVRLMVLNEICDDYENVDQIIFLQVARQAAKCGLAIERSEIVDALAWLIHDGLAKAYLLSPFEPFSTELQGMPPLDVIEEFFETYFYVTKKGMNLQLSDHVSWPFDDEGELRPDWHLDVR
;
A
#
# COMPACT_ATOMS: atom_id res chain seq x y z
N MET A 1 0.59 -12.19 -13.27
CA MET A 1 0.90 -11.46 -12.02
C MET A 1 0.70 -12.41 -10.84
N ASP A 2 1.68 -12.56 -10.01
CA ASP A 2 1.57 -13.42 -8.83
C ASP A 2 0.95 -12.69 -7.64
N ARG A 3 0.69 -13.44 -6.56
CA ARG A 3 0.06 -12.89 -5.35
C ARG A 3 0.86 -11.75 -4.73
N ARG A 4 2.19 -11.88 -4.67
CA ARG A 4 3.06 -10.87 -4.05
C ARG A 4 3.01 -9.55 -4.84
N GLU A 5 3.08 -9.63 -6.16
CA GLU A 5 2.96 -8.45 -7.02
C GLU A 5 1.61 -7.77 -6.86
N LEU A 6 0.54 -8.56 -6.81
CA LEU A 6 -0.81 -8.02 -6.62
C LEU A 6 -0.92 -7.26 -5.29
N VAL A 7 -0.43 -7.85 -4.20
CA VAL A 7 -0.46 -7.19 -2.89
C VAL A 7 0.31 -5.86 -2.93
N ARG A 8 1.47 -5.83 -3.59
CA ARG A 8 2.26 -4.60 -3.75
C ARG A 8 1.47 -3.52 -4.48
N LEU A 9 0.76 -3.88 -5.55
CA LEU A 9 -0.06 -2.93 -6.29
C LEU A 9 -1.28 -2.46 -5.51
N MET A 10 -1.90 -3.36 -4.74
CA MET A 10 -3.01 -3.00 -3.86
C MET A 10 -2.57 -1.99 -2.79
N VAL A 11 -1.41 -2.22 -2.18
CA VAL A 11 -0.85 -1.30 -1.18
C VAL A 11 -0.50 0.04 -1.82
N LEU A 12 0.17 0.02 -2.97
CA LEU A 12 0.51 1.24 -3.69
C LEU A 12 -0.74 2.05 -4.03
N ASN A 13 -1.79 1.39 -4.49
CA ASN A 13 -3.06 2.04 -4.79
C ASN A 13 -3.64 2.79 -3.58
N GLU A 14 -3.57 2.18 -2.39
CA GLU A 14 -4.09 2.80 -1.17
C GLU A 14 -3.30 4.04 -0.74
N ILE A 15 -1.99 4.06 -0.93
CA ILE A 15 -1.15 5.17 -0.46
C ILE A 15 -0.98 6.29 -1.49
N CYS A 16 -1.63 6.19 -2.66
CA CYS A 16 -1.52 7.23 -3.70
C CYS A 16 -2.32 8.48 -3.37
N ASP A 17 -3.41 8.37 -2.65
CA ASP A 17 -4.33 9.47 -2.41
C ASP A 17 -4.03 10.26 -1.14
N ASP A 18 -3.52 9.61 -0.10
CA ASP A 18 -3.29 10.25 1.20
C ASP A 18 -2.28 9.44 2.01
N TYR A 19 -1.84 10.02 3.12
CA TYR A 19 -1.06 9.33 4.13
C TYR A 19 -1.94 8.28 4.81
N GLU A 20 -1.49 7.01 4.80
CA GLU A 20 -2.27 5.91 5.33
C GLU A 20 -1.43 5.06 6.28
N ASN A 21 -2.03 4.62 7.39
CA ASN A 21 -1.38 3.68 8.31
C ASN A 21 -1.80 2.24 8.02
N VAL A 22 -0.97 1.28 8.49
CA VAL A 22 -1.17 -0.14 8.20
C VAL A 22 -2.42 -0.68 8.90
N ASP A 23 -2.51 -0.47 10.21
CA ASP A 23 -3.45 -1.22 11.04
C ASP A 23 -4.88 -0.68 11.00
N GLN A 24 -5.04 0.58 10.62
CA GLN A 24 -6.34 1.23 10.57
C GLN A 24 -6.91 1.33 9.15
N ILE A 25 -6.05 1.57 8.15
CA ILE A 25 -6.50 1.88 6.79
C ILE A 25 -6.03 0.84 5.78
N ILE A 26 -4.70 0.68 5.61
CA ILE A 26 -4.15 -0.11 4.49
C ILE A 26 -4.62 -1.57 4.57
N PHE A 27 -4.44 -2.21 5.72
CA PHE A 27 -4.81 -3.62 5.87
C PHE A 27 -6.28 -3.86 5.55
N LEU A 28 -7.18 -3.02 6.08
CA LEU A 28 -8.62 -3.17 5.90
C LEU A 28 -9.01 -3.02 4.43
N GLN A 29 -8.47 -2.02 3.73
CA GLN A 29 -8.80 -1.76 2.35
C GLN A 29 -8.21 -2.82 1.41
N VAL A 30 -6.97 -3.24 1.64
CA VAL A 30 -6.34 -4.28 0.84
C VAL A 30 -7.06 -5.62 1.04
N ALA A 31 -7.42 -5.94 2.27
CA ALA A 31 -8.19 -7.16 2.55
C ALA A 31 -9.54 -7.16 1.82
N ARG A 32 -10.20 -6.01 1.77
CA ARG A 32 -11.46 -5.85 1.05
C ARG A 32 -11.28 -6.08 -0.45
N GLN A 33 -10.24 -5.49 -1.05
CA GLN A 33 -9.96 -5.68 -2.47
C GLN A 33 -9.57 -7.13 -2.78
N ALA A 34 -8.73 -7.72 -1.93
CA ALA A 34 -8.28 -9.11 -2.09
C ALA A 34 -9.44 -10.11 -2.03
N ALA A 35 -10.43 -9.84 -1.19
CA ALA A 35 -11.62 -10.70 -1.08
C ALA A 35 -12.38 -10.81 -2.41
N LYS A 36 -12.31 -9.79 -3.26
CA LYS A 36 -12.92 -9.82 -4.61
C LYS A 36 -12.26 -10.86 -5.51
N CYS A 37 -11.00 -11.24 -5.22
CA CYS A 37 -10.27 -12.29 -5.93
C CYS A 37 -10.32 -13.64 -5.18
N GLY A 38 -11.04 -13.72 -4.08
CA GLY A 38 -11.05 -14.92 -3.24
C GLY A 38 -9.77 -15.10 -2.41
N LEU A 39 -9.04 -14.03 -2.15
CA LEU A 39 -7.79 -14.09 -1.36
C LEU A 39 -8.01 -13.56 0.05
N ALA A 40 -7.43 -14.26 1.02
CA ALA A 40 -7.31 -13.81 2.40
C ALA A 40 -5.88 -13.29 2.61
N ILE A 41 -5.76 -12.04 3.06
CA ILE A 41 -4.48 -11.36 3.19
C ILE A 41 -4.07 -11.27 4.66
N GLU A 42 -2.82 -11.59 4.94
CA GLU A 42 -2.22 -11.44 6.29
C GLU A 42 -1.56 -10.07 6.43
N ARG A 43 -1.55 -9.55 7.65
CA ARG A 43 -0.87 -8.28 7.95
C ARG A 43 0.60 -8.29 7.52
N SER A 44 1.28 -9.42 7.70
CA SER A 44 2.69 -9.57 7.30
C SER A 44 2.91 -9.34 5.82
N GLU A 45 1.95 -9.70 4.98
CA GLU A 45 2.03 -9.47 3.53
C GLU A 45 1.98 -7.97 3.21
N ILE A 46 1.19 -7.20 3.97
CA ILE A 46 1.13 -5.74 3.83
C ILE A 46 2.46 -5.11 4.24
N VAL A 47 3.01 -5.52 5.38
CA VAL A 47 4.29 -5.02 5.88
C VAL A 47 5.42 -5.33 4.89
N ASP A 48 5.45 -6.55 4.36
CA ASP A 48 6.45 -6.96 3.36
C ASP A 48 6.31 -6.15 2.06
N ALA A 49 5.08 -5.90 1.63
CA ALA A 49 4.82 -5.08 0.44
C ALA A 49 5.31 -3.65 0.63
N LEU A 50 5.05 -3.05 1.79
CA LEU A 50 5.53 -1.70 2.11
C LEU A 50 7.05 -1.64 2.13
N ALA A 51 7.71 -2.64 2.73
CA ALA A 51 9.16 -2.71 2.75
C ALA A 51 9.74 -2.76 1.33
N TRP A 52 9.13 -3.56 0.46
CA TRP A 52 9.53 -3.65 -0.93
C TRP A 52 9.32 -2.33 -1.68
N LEU A 53 8.16 -1.69 -1.49
CA LEU A 53 7.85 -0.41 -2.15
C LEU A 53 8.84 0.68 -1.72
N ILE A 54 9.20 0.73 -0.45
CA ILE A 54 10.18 1.69 0.06
C ILE A 54 11.56 1.40 -0.54
N HIS A 55 11.99 0.14 -0.54
CA HIS A 55 13.28 -0.26 -1.11
C HIS A 55 13.38 0.12 -2.59
N ASP A 56 12.29 -0.02 -3.33
CA ASP A 56 12.25 0.29 -4.77
C ASP A 56 11.97 1.77 -5.06
N GLY A 57 11.86 2.60 -4.04
CA GLY A 57 11.68 4.04 -4.19
C GLY A 57 10.26 4.48 -4.55
N LEU A 58 9.27 3.61 -4.38
CA LEU A 58 7.88 3.89 -4.75
C LEU A 58 7.05 4.46 -3.60
N ALA A 59 7.53 4.29 -2.37
CA ALA A 59 6.85 4.76 -1.16
C ALA A 59 7.85 5.27 -0.13
N LYS A 60 7.37 6.08 0.81
CA LYS A 60 8.12 6.54 1.97
C LYS A 60 7.26 6.44 3.21
N ALA A 61 7.92 6.31 4.36
CA ALA A 61 7.28 6.27 5.66
C ALA A 61 7.43 7.60 6.37
N TYR A 62 6.43 7.97 7.16
CA TYR A 62 6.37 9.24 7.89
C TYR A 62 5.82 9.03 9.29
N LEU A 63 6.33 9.82 10.24
CA LEU A 63 5.66 10.03 11.52
C LEU A 63 4.78 11.28 11.38
N LEU A 64 3.50 11.16 11.69
CA LEU A 64 2.60 12.30 11.73
C LEU A 64 2.34 12.70 13.19
N SER A 65 2.25 14.00 13.44
CA SER A 65 2.05 14.55 14.76
C SER A 65 1.06 15.72 14.70
N PRO A 66 0.25 15.94 15.77
CA PRO A 66 -0.57 17.14 15.84
C PRO A 66 0.23 18.41 16.13
N PHE A 67 1.55 18.28 16.44
CA PHE A 67 2.46 19.39 16.72
C PHE A 67 3.54 19.48 15.65
N GLU A 68 4.12 20.67 15.46
CA GLU A 68 5.22 20.85 14.54
C GLU A 68 6.49 20.10 14.99
N PRO A 69 7.20 19.45 14.04
CA PRO A 69 6.80 19.27 12.64
C PRO A 69 5.64 18.28 12.52
N PHE A 70 4.65 18.63 11.70
CA PHE A 70 3.44 17.81 11.53
C PHE A 70 3.72 16.48 10.84
N SER A 71 4.76 16.42 10.00
CA SER A 71 5.22 15.17 9.41
C SER A 71 6.74 15.12 9.41
N THR A 72 7.28 13.93 9.70
CA THR A 72 8.71 13.67 9.68
C THR A 72 8.97 12.45 8.83
N GLU A 73 9.73 12.60 7.75
CA GLU A 73 10.11 11.49 6.89
C GLU A 73 11.06 10.55 7.62
N LEU A 74 10.76 9.25 7.58
CA LEU A 74 11.60 8.22 8.17
C LEU A 74 12.57 7.66 7.13
N GLN A 75 13.72 7.18 7.59
CA GLN A 75 14.70 6.54 6.72
C GLN A 75 14.40 5.05 6.62
N GLY A 76 14.02 4.60 5.41
CA GLY A 76 13.74 3.19 5.16
C GLY A 76 12.45 2.70 5.80
N MET A 77 12.33 1.40 5.93
CA MET A 77 11.15 0.76 6.53
C MET A 77 11.25 0.77 8.05
N PRO A 78 10.27 1.38 8.75
CA PRO A 78 10.25 1.32 10.21
C PRO A 78 9.81 -0.07 10.68
N PRO A 79 10.10 -0.44 11.95
CA PRO A 79 9.65 -1.72 12.50
C PRO A 79 8.13 -1.71 12.71
N LEU A 80 7.44 -2.66 12.06
CA LEU A 80 5.98 -2.82 12.14
C LEU A 80 5.61 -4.29 12.36
N ASP A 81 6.43 -4.99 13.13
CA ASP A 81 6.21 -6.40 13.46
C ASP A 81 5.07 -6.60 14.46
N VAL A 82 4.65 -5.53 15.17
CA VAL A 82 3.49 -5.54 16.06
C VAL A 82 2.50 -4.46 15.63
N ILE A 83 1.24 -4.65 15.99
CA ILE A 83 0.18 -3.68 15.72
C ILE A 83 0.47 -2.38 16.48
N GLU A 84 0.44 -1.26 15.79
CA GLU A 84 0.70 0.04 16.42
C GLU A 84 -0.49 0.48 17.27
N GLU A 85 -0.22 0.78 18.53
CA GLU A 85 -1.24 1.22 19.48
C GLU A 85 -1.80 2.60 19.13
N PHE A 86 -0.96 3.51 18.67
CA PHE A 86 -1.33 4.91 18.43
C PHE A 86 -1.43 5.29 16.95
N PHE A 87 -1.21 4.34 16.04
CA PHE A 87 -1.29 4.56 14.59
C PHE A 87 -0.46 5.76 14.11
N GLU A 88 0.77 5.90 14.60
CA GLU A 88 1.63 7.07 14.32
C GLU A 88 2.39 6.99 13.00
N THR A 89 2.67 5.77 12.50
CA THR A 89 3.44 5.57 11.29
C THR A 89 2.54 5.54 10.07
N TYR A 90 2.79 6.43 9.13
CA TYR A 90 2.01 6.57 7.91
C TYR A 90 2.89 6.37 6.69
N PHE A 91 2.27 6.01 5.58
CA PHE A 91 2.96 5.76 4.31
C PHE A 91 2.31 6.59 3.22
N TYR A 92 3.13 7.02 2.27
CA TYR A 92 2.67 7.80 1.12
C TYR A 92 3.51 7.47 -0.10
N VAL A 93 2.89 7.61 -1.27
CA VAL A 93 3.53 7.36 -2.55
C VAL A 93 4.59 8.42 -2.85
N THR A 94 5.68 8.00 -3.53
CA THR A 94 6.65 8.93 -4.09
C THR A 94 6.19 9.36 -5.48
N LYS A 95 6.89 10.34 -6.07
CA LYS A 95 6.65 10.74 -7.46
C LYS A 95 6.86 9.55 -8.41
N LYS A 96 7.87 8.72 -8.16
CA LYS A 96 8.11 7.50 -8.94
C LYS A 96 6.94 6.54 -8.86
N GLY A 97 6.39 6.34 -7.66
CA GLY A 97 5.22 5.49 -7.46
C GLY A 97 3.97 6.04 -8.14
N MET A 98 3.74 7.34 -8.07
CA MET A 98 2.63 8.01 -8.74
C MET A 98 2.73 7.85 -10.26
N ASN A 99 3.94 7.98 -10.82
CA ASN A 99 4.17 7.78 -12.25
C ASN A 99 3.88 6.34 -12.68
N LEU A 100 4.18 5.37 -11.85
CA LEU A 100 3.86 3.98 -12.13
C LEU A 100 2.34 3.77 -12.23
N GLN A 101 1.58 4.33 -11.31
CA GLN A 101 0.12 4.27 -11.33
C GLN A 101 -0.46 4.90 -12.59
N LEU A 102 0.10 6.03 -13.04
CA LEU A 102 -0.43 6.78 -14.19
C LEU A 102 0.02 6.22 -15.54
N SER A 103 1.14 5.51 -15.60
CA SER A 103 1.77 5.12 -16.88
C SER A 103 1.37 3.75 -17.39
N ASP A 104 0.92 2.83 -16.53
CA ASP A 104 0.63 1.46 -16.92
C ASP A 104 -0.84 1.10 -16.71
N HIS A 105 -1.66 1.54 -17.67
CA HIS A 105 -3.10 1.26 -17.61
C HIS A 105 -3.47 -0.18 -17.98
N VAL A 106 -2.57 -0.92 -18.61
CA VAL A 106 -2.83 -2.30 -19.06
C VAL A 106 -2.68 -3.29 -17.91
N SER A 107 -1.57 -3.18 -17.17
CA SER A 107 -1.30 -4.07 -16.04
C SER A 107 -1.88 -3.57 -14.72
N TRP A 108 -2.36 -2.32 -14.67
CA TRP A 108 -2.92 -1.74 -13.45
C TRP A 108 -4.31 -2.33 -13.19
N PRO A 109 -4.49 -3.06 -12.08
CA PRO A 109 -5.72 -3.83 -11.86
C PRO A 109 -6.90 -3.02 -11.35
N PHE A 110 -6.72 -1.72 -11.13
CA PHE A 110 -7.74 -0.86 -10.52
C PHE A 110 -8.35 0.10 -11.54
N ASP A 111 -9.61 0.47 -11.31
CA ASP A 111 -10.31 1.48 -12.12
C ASP A 111 -10.00 2.90 -11.62
N ASP A 112 -10.63 3.90 -12.21
CA ASP A 112 -10.43 5.31 -11.87
C ASP A 112 -10.88 5.66 -10.45
N GLU A 113 -11.70 4.83 -9.84
CA GLU A 113 -12.19 5.00 -8.47
C GLU A 113 -11.34 4.23 -7.45
N GLY A 114 -10.26 3.59 -7.90
CA GLY A 114 -9.38 2.81 -7.05
C GLY A 114 -9.91 1.44 -6.66
N GLU A 115 -10.96 0.98 -7.34
CA GLU A 115 -11.54 -0.34 -7.10
C GLU A 115 -10.95 -1.37 -8.07
N LEU A 116 -10.82 -2.61 -7.60
CA LEU A 116 -10.35 -3.71 -8.45
C LEU A 116 -11.30 -3.91 -9.62
N ARG A 117 -10.76 -3.91 -10.85
CA ARG A 117 -11.57 -4.06 -12.06
C ARG A 117 -12.27 -5.42 -12.09
N PRO A 118 -13.56 -5.47 -12.46
CA PRO A 118 -14.32 -6.75 -12.49
C PRO A 118 -13.78 -7.76 -13.51
N ASP A 119 -13.13 -7.28 -14.58
CA ASP A 119 -12.55 -8.13 -15.63
C ASP A 119 -11.14 -8.63 -15.27
N TRP A 120 -10.54 -8.11 -14.19
CA TRP A 120 -9.21 -8.49 -13.76
C TRP A 120 -9.24 -9.75 -12.91
N HIS A 121 -8.28 -10.63 -13.11
CA HIS A 121 -8.16 -11.85 -12.31
C HIS A 121 -6.69 -12.26 -12.19
N LEU A 122 -6.41 -13.03 -11.14
CA LEU A 122 -5.08 -13.51 -10.85
C LEU A 122 -4.74 -14.70 -11.74
N ASP A 123 -3.64 -14.63 -12.47
CA ASP A 123 -3.20 -15.71 -13.38
C ASP A 123 -2.57 -16.87 -12.61
N VAL A 124 -1.90 -16.61 -11.50
CA VAL A 124 -1.21 -17.60 -10.68
C VAL A 124 -1.74 -17.54 -9.26
N ARG A 125 -2.14 -18.68 -8.74
CA ARG A 125 -2.75 -18.82 -7.42
C ARG A 125 -1.89 -19.65 -6.48
#